data_9e1bfd24fd7b1c39b3ee5a4cf5142514
#
_entry.id   9e1bfd24fd7b1c39b3ee5a4cf5142514
#
_cell.length_a   1.000
_cell.length_b   1.000
_cell.length_c   1.000
_cell.angle_alpha   90.00
_cell.angle_beta   90.00
_cell.angle_gamma   90.00
#
_symmetry.space_group_name_H-M   'P 1'
#
loop_
_entity.id
_entity.type
_entity.pdbx_description
1 polymer ?
#
loop_
_entity_poly.entity_id
_entity_poly.type
_entity_poly.pdbx_seq_one_letter_code
_entity_poly.pdbx_strand_id
1 'polypeptide(L)'
;MKKYLLLILAIAQINDLFGQGIHYQKTFAETLDLASKKHQPIFIFLTAKSLHIPDSVHVLLNGFESKKAVSYYNANFINYTVDLLDTAGLKIRNKFSADIFPAYIFLDSRGQIVYKAGGIYKSADKYIGFAKTALQRIKSGNTITHFEQLDKEGKLTTAVQIKEFINLRREINLPDDQILLDRYVANLAVKDLDDYNTILYILQAGPIAYGKTYNLIFANRKLIDSIFKKEPLATRTAINTRIITNTRNLAIKNKDAVMAQSSANYARATWNTDYKKAYKTYSAEMLIYYRAVKDTLNFFNMAGNYYDQYYLNISADSARKLSVYSPERINLSQKTLAPEKDNSAVISKPNGVVTTKHTNVVVTTHVIKASPYLTVATALNNVAWDFYVLGTHNRTHLLKALMWSKRAIELDPHYAFYDTMAHIMYRLNFLDEAFFNQQRAIDIAMAAPETPQTEVAHLKDELKKMKDLML
;
A
#
# COMPACT_ATOMS: atom_id res chain seq x y z
N MET A 1 -2.63 -51.01 -41.47
CA MET A 1 -3.61 -50.00 -41.05
C MET A 1 -3.50 -49.62 -39.54
N LYS A 2 -3.29 -50.54 -38.59
CA LYS A 2 -3.20 -50.20 -37.14
C LYS A 2 -2.02 -49.29 -36.76
N LYS A 3 -0.89 -49.34 -37.45
CA LYS A 3 0.29 -48.48 -37.15
C LYS A 3 0.08 -47.01 -37.60
N TYR A 4 -0.70 -46.75 -38.62
CA TYR A 4 -1.02 -45.37 -39.06
C TYR A 4 -2.11 -44.72 -38.20
N LEU A 5 -3.01 -45.54 -37.60
CA LEU A 5 -4.05 -45.04 -36.70
C LEU A 5 -3.45 -44.50 -35.38
N LEU A 6 -2.41 -45.16 -34.85
CA LEU A 6 -1.67 -44.73 -33.66
C LEU A 6 -0.86 -43.45 -33.92
N LEU A 7 -0.32 -43.26 -35.13
CA LEU A 7 0.41 -42.05 -35.49
C LEU A 7 -0.54 -40.84 -35.66
N ILE A 8 -1.74 -41.07 -36.21
CA ILE A 8 -2.78 -40.02 -36.35
C ILE A 8 -3.33 -39.61 -34.96
N LEU A 9 -3.52 -40.55 -34.03
CA LEU A 9 -3.93 -40.26 -32.66
C LEU A 9 -2.86 -39.51 -31.86
N ALA A 10 -1.57 -39.82 -32.10
CA ALA A 10 -0.46 -39.07 -31.49
C ALA A 10 -0.32 -37.65 -32.05
N ILE A 11 -0.59 -37.44 -33.34
CA ILE A 11 -0.59 -36.15 -34.00
C ILE A 11 -1.81 -35.33 -33.59
N ALA A 12 -2.99 -35.95 -33.38
CA ALA A 12 -4.19 -35.26 -32.90
C ALA A 12 -4.03 -34.72 -31.46
N GLN A 13 -3.29 -35.43 -30.60
CA GLN A 13 -2.99 -34.95 -29.24
C GLN A 13 -1.93 -33.81 -29.20
N ILE A 14 -1.13 -33.64 -30.26
CA ILE A 14 -0.15 -32.56 -30.36
C ILE A 14 -0.79 -31.28 -30.86
N ASN A 15 -1.89 -31.34 -31.62
CA ASN A 15 -2.55 -30.14 -32.15
C ASN A 15 -3.40 -29.36 -31.11
N ASP A 16 -3.80 -29.96 -30.00
CA ASP A 16 -4.50 -29.29 -28.90
C ASP A 16 -3.55 -28.46 -28.00
N LEU A 17 -2.22 -28.58 -28.17
CA LEU A 17 -1.23 -27.85 -27.38
C LEU A 17 -0.93 -26.43 -27.90
N PHE A 18 -1.39 -26.03 -29.09
CA PHE A 18 -0.91 -24.83 -29.77
C PHE A 18 -1.95 -23.72 -29.96
N GLY A 19 -3.09 -23.77 -29.28
CA GLY A 19 -4.16 -22.78 -29.49
C GLY A 19 -4.78 -22.19 -28.23
N GLN A 20 -4.40 -22.68 -27.04
CA GLN A 20 -4.99 -22.24 -25.78
C GLN A 20 -4.07 -21.26 -25.04
N GLY A 21 -4.69 -20.25 -24.36
CA GLY A 21 -3.98 -19.33 -23.48
C GLY A 21 -3.31 -20.02 -22.29
N ILE A 22 -2.94 -19.29 -21.25
CA ILE A 22 -2.40 -19.88 -20.03
C ILE A 22 -3.49 -20.77 -19.39
N HIS A 23 -3.10 -21.99 -19.02
CA HIS A 23 -3.99 -22.97 -18.36
C HIS A 23 -4.09 -22.64 -16.87
N TYR A 24 -5.22 -22.09 -16.43
CA TYR A 24 -5.44 -21.71 -15.05
C TYR A 24 -6.26 -22.76 -14.30
N GLN A 25 -5.89 -23.02 -13.05
CA GLN A 25 -6.70 -23.82 -12.12
C GLN A 25 -7.94 -23.03 -11.67
N LYS A 26 -9.00 -23.75 -11.27
CA LYS A 26 -10.29 -23.14 -10.88
C LYS A 26 -10.21 -22.41 -9.53
N THR A 27 -9.46 -22.97 -8.58
CA THR A 27 -9.33 -22.40 -7.24
C THR A 27 -7.88 -22.35 -6.79
N PHE A 28 -7.59 -21.45 -5.84
CA PHE A 28 -6.26 -21.38 -5.24
C PHE A 28 -5.92 -22.63 -4.41
N ALA A 29 -6.92 -23.28 -3.81
CA ALA A 29 -6.73 -24.52 -3.06
C ALA A 29 -6.29 -25.67 -3.98
N GLU A 30 -6.96 -25.85 -5.13
CA GLU A 30 -6.56 -26.84 -6.15
C GLU A 30 -5.16 -26.55 -6.68
N THR A 31 -4.84 -25.27 -6.88
CA THR A 31 -3.51 -24.84 -7.33
C THR A 31 -2.42 -25.27 -6.34
N LEU A 32 -2.64 -25.05 -5.04
CA LEU A 32 -1.70 -25.46 -3.98
C LEU A 32 -1.54 -26.98 -3.91
N ASP A 33 -2.63 -27.72 -3.94
CA ASP A 33 -2.60 -29.18 -3.90
C ASP A 33 -1.83 -29.78 -5.09
N LEU A 34 -2.14 -29.29 -6.31
CA LEU A 34 -1.48 -29.74 -7.53
C LEU A 34 0.01 -29.37 -7.55
N ALA A 35 0.36 -28.15 -7.12
CA ALA A 35 1.74 -27.70 -7.03
C ALA A 35 2.56 -28.53 -6.03
N SER A 36 1.98 -28.84 -4.88
CA SER A 36 2.61 -29.70 -3.88
C SER A 36 2.86 -31.12 -4.40
N LYS A 37 1.85 -31.73 -5.06
CA LYS A 37 1.94 -33.08 -5.64
C LYS A 37 2.95 -33.19 -6.77
N LYS A 38 3.04 -32.15 -7.62
CA LYS A 38 3.97 -32.12 -8.77
C LYS A 38 5.31 -31.52 -8.43
N HIS A 39 5.52 -31.01 -7.22
CA HIS A 39 6.72 -30.25 -6.82
C HIS A 39 7.03 -29.09 -7.78
N GLN A 40 6.00 -28.48 -8.34
CA GLN A 40 6.08 -27.43 -9.36
C GLN A 40 5.70 -26.07 -8.75
N PRO A 41 6.41 -24.98 -9.08
CA PRO A 41 6.08 -23.64 -8.56
C PRO A 41 4.73 -23.14 -9.10
N ILE A 42 4.16 -22.18 -8.38
CA ILE A 42 2.88 -21.57 -8.68
C ILE A 42 3.10 -20.18 -9.29
N PHE A 43 2.31 -19.88 -10.30
CA PHE A 43 2.16 -18.52 -10.81
C PHE A 43 0.72 -18.04 -10.58
N ILE A 44 0.55 -16.86 -9.99
CA ILE A 44 -0.75 -16.21 -9.81
C ILE A 44 -0.79 -14.92 -10.63
N PHE A 45 -1.78 -14.83 -11.49
CA PHE A 45 -2.10 -13.61 -12.23
C PHE A 45 -3.28 -12.92 -11.56
N LEU A 46 -2.99 -11.86 -10.78
CA LEU A 46 -4.01 -11.03 -10.14
C LEU A 46 -4.39 -9.91 -11.10
N THR A 47 -5.56 -10.06 -11.71
CA THR A 47 -6.07 -9.14 -12.73
C THR A 47 -6.79 -7.94 -12.11
N ALA A 48 -7.03 -6.92 -12.93
CA ALA A 48 -7.84 -5.77 -12.59
C ALA A 48 -8.87 -5.49 -13.72
N LYS A 49 -9.41 -6.56 -14.31
CA LYS A 49 -10.34 -6.47 -15.46
C LYS A 49 -11.63 -5.72 -15.14
N SER A 50 -12.08 -5.84 -13.90
CA SER A 50 -13.29 -5.14 -13.41
C SER A 50 -13.08 -3.63 -13.20
N LEU A 51 -11.83 -3.16 -13.14
CA LEU A 51 -11.52 -1.75 -13.27
C LEU A 51 -11.56 -1.41 -14.76
N HIS A 52 -12.44 -0.49 -15.15
CA HIS A 52 -12.63 -0.11 -16.56
C HIS A 52 -11.29 0.35 -17.17
N ILE A 53 -10.58 -0.58 -17.78
CA ILE A 53 -9.28 -0.33 -18.42
C ILE A 53 -9.59 0.08 -19.87
N PRO A 54 -9.17 1.26 -20.34
CA PRO A 54 -9.40 1.68 -21.73
C PRO A 54 -8.85 0.66 -22.73
N ASP A 55 -9.54 0.45 -23.85
CA ASP A 55 -9.17 -0.50 -24.89
C ASP A 55 -7.72 -0.33 -25.40
N SER A 56 -7.19 0.90 -25.36
CA SER A 56 -5.78 1.18 -25.67
C SER A 56 -4.78 0.44 -24.78
N VAL A 57 -5.20 0.00 -23.60
CA VAL A 57 -4.36 -0.76 -22.65
C VAL A 57 -4.43 -2.26 -22.92
N HIS A 58 -5.55 -2.78 -23.44
CA HIS A 58 -5.67 -4.18 -23.87
C HIS A 58 -4.65 -4.53 -24.97
N VAL A 59 -4.34 -3.58 -25.87
CA VAL A 59 -3.31 -3.74 -26.91
C VAL A 59 -1.91 -3.96 -26.30
N LEU A 60 -1.67 -3.50 -25.07
CA LEU A 60 -0.39 -3.61 -24.39
C LEU A 60 -0.19 -4.96 -23.69
N LEU A 61 -1.26 -5.72 -23.44
CA LEU A 61 -1.18 -7.07 -22.85
C LEU A 61 -0.68 -8.14 -23.81
N ASN A 62 -0.57 -7.82 -25.10
CA ASN A 62 -0.16 -8.77 -26.14
C ASN A 62 1.17 -9.50 -25.84
N GLY A 63 2.07 -8.87 -25.09
CA GLY A 63 3.31 -9.52 -24.67
C GLY A 63 3.09 -10.71 -23.76
N PHE A 64 2.15 -10.60 -22.82
CA PHE A 64 1.82 -11.69 -21.87
C PHE A 64 1.02 -12.81 -22.55
N GLU A 65 0.13 -12.47 -23.49
CA GLU A 65 -0.72 -13.40 -24.24
C GLU A 65 -0.02 -14.02 -25.45
N SER A 66 1.25 -13.64 -25.71
CA SER A 66 2.03 -14.21 -26.81
C SER A 66 2.24 -15.71 -26.64
N LYS A 67 2.25 -16.46 -27.75
CA LYS A 67 2.53 -17.92 -27.73
C LYS A 67 3.80 -18.26 -26.93
N LYS A 68 4.83 -17.42 -27.04
CA LYS A 68 6.11 -17.60 -26.33
C LYS A 68 5.95 -17.53 -24.81
N ALA A 69 5.25 -16.51 -24.29
CA ALA A 69 4.98 -16.37 -22.85
C ALA A 69 4.05 -17.47 -22.37
N VAL A 70 2.93 -17.69 -23.05
CA VAL A 70 1.94 -18.74 -22.72
C VAL A 70 2.61 -20.11 -22.59
N SER A 71 3.39 -20.53 -23.60
CA SER A 71 4.10 -21.82 -23.55
C SER A 71 5.07 -21.88 -22.39
N TYR A 72 5.80 -20.78 -22.10
CA TYR A 72 6.75 -20.74 -21.00
C TYR A 72 6.09 -20.90 -19.64
N TYR A 73 4.99 -20.19 -19.40
CA TYR A 73 4.25 -20.25 -18.13
C TYR A 73 3.58 -21.62 -17.94
N ASN A 74 2.94 -22.18 -18.98
CA ASN A 74 2.33 -23.52 -18.92
C ASN A 74 3.33 -24.63 -18.66
N ALA A 75 4.55 -24.50 -19.19
CA ALA A 75 5.61 -25.51 -19.00
C ALA A 75 6.23 -25.47 -17.58
N ASN A 76 6.27 -24.32 -16.94
CA ASN A 76 7.07 -24.13 -15.73
C ASN A 76 6.27 -23.93 -14.46
N PHE A 77 4.97 -23.62 -14.54
CA PHE A 77 4.16 -23.25 -13.37
C PHE A 77 2.80 -23.97 -13.36
N ILE A 78 2.27 -24.17 -12.17
CA ILE A 78 0.84 -24.35 -11.97
C ILE A 78 0.23 -22.97 -11.88
N ASN A 79 -0.64 -22.62 -12.84
CA ASN A 79 -1.11 -21.24 -12.98
C ASN A 79 -2.49 -21.05 -12.34
N TYR A 80 -2.71 -19.91 -11.72
CA TYR A 80 -3.98 -19.46 -11.15
C TYR A 80 -4.24 -18.00 -11.55
N THR A 81 -5.50 -17.65 -11.79
CA THR A 81 -5.89 -16.27 -12.05
C THR A 81 -7.12 -15.89 -11.23
N VAL A 82 -7.18 -14.65 -10.80
CA VAL A 82 -8.30 -14.10 -10.04
C VAL A 82 -8.35 -12.58 -10.24
N ASP A 83 -9.57 -12.02 -10.25
CA ASP A 83 -9.74 -10.57 -10.33
C ASP A 83 -9.59 -9.90 -8.96
N LEU A 84 -9.01 -8.69 -8.97
CA LEU A 84 -8.76 -7.91 -7.77
C LEU A 84 -10.02 -7.62 -6.94
N LEU A 85 -11.18 -7.42 -7.59
CA LEU A 85 -12.44 -7.08 -6.91
C LEU A 85 -13.19 -8.31 -6.39
N ASP A 86 -12.80 -9.52 -6.79
CA ASP A 86 -13.35 -10.73 -6.22
C ASP A 86 -12.89 -10.92 -4.77
N THR A 87 -13.73 -11.56 -3.94
CA THR A 87 -13.37 -11.87 -2.55
C THR A 87 -12.07 -12.67 -2.45
N ALA A 88 -11.84 -13.61 -3.39
CA ALA A 88 -10.60 -14.38 -3.48
C ALA A 88 -9.42 -13.50 -3.89
N GLY A 89 -9.63 -12.56 -4.82
CA GLY A 89 -8.61 -11.60 -5.25
C GLY A 89 -8.17 -10.66 -4.14
N LEU A 90 -9.12 -10.14 -3.36
CA LEU A 90 -8.82 -9.32 -2.17
C LEU A 90 -7.99 -10.10 -1.13
N LYS A 91 -8.31 -11.40 -0.90
CA LYS A 91 -7.53 -12.26 -0.01
C LYS A 91 -6.09 -12.46 -0.53
N ILE A 92 -5.92 -12.72 -1.82
CA ILE A 92 -4.61 -12.89 -2.48
C ILE A 92 -3.82 -11.58 -2.42
N ARG A 93 -4.45 -10.44 -2.77
CA ARG A 93 -3.84 -9.12 -2.65
C ARG A 93 -3.28 -8.86 -1.26
N ASN A 94 -4.10 -9.06 -0.23
CA ASN A 94 -3.71 -8.80 1.15
C ASN A 94 -2.63 -9.78 1.63
N LYS A 95 -2.78 -11.08 1.31
CA LYS A 95 -1.82 -12.13 1.71
C LYS A 95 -0.41 -11.86 1.15
N PHE A 96 -0.32 -11.42 -0.10
CA PHE A 96 0.97 -11.22 -0.78
C PHE A 96 1.35 -9.75 -0.95
N SER A 97 0.62 -8.82 -0.31
CA SER A 97 0.87 -7.37 -0.35
C SER A 97 1.08 -6.87 -1.78
N ALA A 98 0.15 -7.21 -2.69
CA ALA A 98 0.22 -6.80 -4.08
C ALA A 98 -0.36 -5.39 -4.24
N ASP A 99 0.51 -4.40 -4.59
CA ASP A 99 0.15 -2.98 -4.65
C ASP A 99 0.18 -2.41 -6.09
N ILE A 100 0.72 -3.17 -7.04
CA ILE A 100 0.80 -2.78 -8.46
C ILE A 100 -0.01 -3.78 -9.28
N PHE A 101 -0.90 -3.28 -10.14
CA PHE A 101 -1.80 -4.12 -10.94
C PHE A 101 -1.64 -3.87 -12.44
N PRO A 102 -1.85 -4.91 -13.27
CA PRO A 102 -1.98 -6.32 -12.88
C PRO A 102 -0.73 -6.82 -12.15
N ALA A 103 -0.91 -7.79 -11.22
CA ALA A 103 0.19 -8.34 -10.45
C ALA A 103 0.53 -9.78 -10.89
N TYR A 104 1.82 -10.06 -10.93
CA TYR A 104 2.43 -11.36 -11.27
C TYR A 104 3.12 -11.88 -10.03
N ILE A 105 2.52 -12.88 -9.36
CA ILE A 105 3.01 -13.40 -8.09
C ILE A 105 3.50 -14.83 -8.31
N PHE A 106 4.72 -15.11 -7.88
CA PHE A 106 5.36 -16.42 -8.02
C PHE A 106 5.60 -17.02 -6.63
N LEU A 107 5.13 -18.26 -6.47
CA LEU A 107 5.27 -19.01 -5.22
C LEU A 107 6.06 -20.29 -5.48
N ASP A 108 6.69 -20.82 -4.44
CA ASP A 108 7.21 -22.19 -4.46
C ASP A 108 6.08 -23.22 -4.45
N SER A 109 6.43 -24.50 -4.55
CA SER A 109 5.45 -25.61 -4.56
C SER A 109 4.69 -25.76 -3.22
N ARG A 110 5.13 -25.08 -2.17
CA ARG A 110 4.47 -25.03 -0.83
C ARG A 110 3.61 -23.78 -0.65
N GLY A 111 3.51 -22.92 -1.67
CA GLY A 111 2.73 -21.69 -1.64
C GLY A 111 3.40 -20.51 -0.92
N GLN A 112 4.72 -20.58 -0.70
CA GLN A 112 5.48 -19.46 -0.15
C GLN A 112 5.95 -18.52 -1.26
N ILE A 113 5.92 -17.21 -0.99
CA ILE A 113 6.26 -16.21 -1.99
C ILE A 113 7.75 -16.24 -2.31
N VAL A 114 8.05 -16.25 -3.61
CA VAL A 114 9.41 -16.25 -4.15
C VAL A 114 9.74 -14.92 -4.84
N TYR A 115 8.79 -14.43 -5.62
CA TYR A 115 8.99 -13.21 -6.40
C TYR A 115 7.63 -12.59 -6.74
N LYS A 116 7.58 -11.28 -6.91
CA LYS A 116 6.42 -10.59 -7.48
C LYS A 116 6.85 -9.45 -8.39
N ALA A 117 6.01 -9.20 -9.38
CA ALA A 117 6.14 -8.10 -10.32
C ALA A 117 4.75 -7.50 -10.61
N GLY A 118 4.69 -6.35 -11.24
CA GLY A 118 3.44 -5.73 -11.64
C GLY A 118 3.61 -4.86 -12.86
N GLY A 119 2.48 -4.44 -13.44
CA GLY A 119 2.45 -3.55 -14.60
C GLY A 119 2.24 -4.27 -15.92
N ILE A 120 2.11 -3.49 -17.01
CA ILE A 120 1.76 -3.95 -18.35
C ILE A 120 2.91 -3.67 -19.31
N TYR A 121 3.31 -4.67 -20.10
CA TYR A 121 4.46 -4.60 -20.99
C TYR A 121 4.12 -5.19 -22.37
N LYS A 122 4.68 -4.58 -23.44
CA LYS A 122 4.52 -5.10 -24.81
C LYS A 122 5.36 -6.35 -25.09
N SER A 123 6.50 -6.49 -24.44
CA SER A 123 7.45 -7.57 -24.72
C SER A 123 7.12 -8.84 -23.93
N ALA A 124 7.00 -9.95 -24.64
CA ALA A 124 6.93 -11.29 -24.05
C ALA A 124 8.14 -11.59 -23.16
N ASP A 125 9.33 -11.13 -23.58
CA ASP A 125 10.59 -11.39 -22.86
C ASP A 125 10.60 -10.76 -21.46
N LYS A 126 9.87 -9.65 -21.27
CA LYS A 126 9.74 -9.04 -19.94
C LYS A 126 9.01 -9.98 -18.97
N TYR A 127 7.90 -10.56 -19.41
CA TYR A 127 7.12 -11.52 -18.61
C TYR A 127 7.90 -12.81 -18.37
N ILE A 128 8.56 -13.34 -19.41
CA ILE A 128 9.44 -14.50 -19.26
C ILE A 128 10.61 -14.19 -18.31
N GLY A 129 11.10 -12.96 -18.32
CA GLY A 129 12.11 -12.48 -17.37
C GLY A 129 11.65 -12.60 -15.92
N PHE A 130 10.41 -12.23 -15.61
CA PHE A 130 9.82 -12.40 -14.27
C PHE A 130 9.81 -13.87 -13.86
N ALA A 131 9.33 -14.75 -14.74
CA ALA A 131 9.27 -16.18 -14.52
C ALA A 131 10.67 -16.79 -14.32
N LYS A 132 11.67 -16.40 -15.14
CA LYS A 132 13.07 -16.83 -15.00
C LYS A 132 13.67 -16.39 -13.67
N THR A 133 13.41 -15.16 -13.24
CA THR A 133 13.85 -14.66 -11.92
C THR A 133 13.31 -15.52 -10.79
N ALA A 134 12.03 -15.86 -10.82
CA ALA A 134 11.40 -16.73 -9.83
C ALA A 134 12.04 -18.13 -9.81
N LEU A 135 12.18 -18.76 -10.97
CA LEU A 135 12.78 -20.08 -11.10
C LEU A 135 14.26 -20.11 -10.65
N GLN A 136 15.02 -19.06 -10.98
CA GLN A 136 16.41 -18.93 -10.55
C GLN A 136 16.52 -18.82 -9.02
N ARG A 137 15.62 -18.07 -8.36
CA ARG A 137 15.59 -17.96 -6.90
C ARG A 137 15.28 -19.29 -6.24
N ILE A 138 14.31 -20.04 -6.76
CA ILE A 138 14.00 -21.38 -6.27
C ILE A 138 15.22 -22.29 -6.40
N LYS A 139 15.87 -22.28 -7.57
CA LYS A 139 17.05 -23.11 -7.84
C LYS A 139 18.25 -22.74 -6.97
N SER A 140 18.50 -21.45 -6.74
CA SER A 140 19.62 -20.98 -5.92
C SER A 140 19.37 -21.02 -4.43
N GLY A 141 18.13 -21.30 -4.00
CA GLY A 141 17.73 -21.20 -2.60
C GLY A 141 17.59 -19.75 -2.10
N ASN A 142 17.75 -18.73 -2.97
CA ASN A 142 17.60 -17.32 -2.60
C ASN A 142 16.11 -16.95 -2.46
N THR A 143 15.46 -17.51 -1.44
CA THR A 143 14.05 -17.35 -1.15
C THR A 143 13.83 -16.95 0.31
N ILE A 144 12.70 -16.31 0.59
CA ILE A 144 12.34 -15.96 1.97
C ILE A 144 12.38 -17.16 2.88
N THR A 145 11.80 -18.28 2.44
CA THR A 145 11.76 -19.54 3.23
C THR A 145 13.15 -20.04 3.57
N HIS A 146 14.11 -19.95 2.64
CA HIS A 146 15.49 -20.36 2.90
C HIS A 146 16.14 -19.47 3.97
N PHE A 147 16.02 -18.16 3.86
CA PHE A 147 16.59 -17.25 4.86
C PHE A 147 15.90 -17.37 6.22
N GLU A 148 14.59 -17.57 6.26
CA GLU A 148 13.86 -17.85 7.51
C GLU A 148 14.33 -19.16 8.17
N GLN A 149 14.64 -20.18 7.36
CA GLN A 149 15.21 -21.42 7.87
C GLN A 149 16.64 -21.22 8.41
N LEU A 150 17.51 -20.50 7.68
CA LEU A 150 18.84 -20.14 8.15
C LEU A 150 18.78 -19.35 9.46
N ASP A 151 17.83 -18.43 9.57
CA ASP A 151 17.64 -17.64 10.77
C ASP A 151 17.20 -18.49 11.98
N LYS A 152 16.21 -19.36 11.77
CA LYS A 152 15.73 -20.30 12.78
C LYS A 152 16.81 -21.27 13.26
N GLU A 153 17.71 -21.66 12.37
CA GLU A 153 18.85 -22.54 12.68
C GLU A 153 20.05 -21.79 13.27
N GLY A 154 19.97 -20.46 13.42
CA GLY A 154 21.10 -19.65 13.88
C GLY A 154 22.27 -19.55 12.87
N LYS A 155 22.03 -19.90 11.61
CA LYS A 155 23.02 -19.90 10.53
C LYS A 155 23.06 -18.61 9.71
N LEU A 156 22.14 -17.68 9.95
CA LEU A 156 22.12 -16.36 9.31
C LEU A 156 23.07 -15.42 10.07
N THR A 157 24.37 -15.54 9.83
CA THR A 157 25.42 -14.93 10.69
C THR A 157 26.24 -13.84 10.02
N THR A 158 26.24 -13.72 8.69
CA THR A 158 27.07 -12.72 8.00
C THR A 158 26.26 -11.50 7.58
N ALA A 159 26.91 -10.33 7.58
CA ALA A 159 26.29 -9.08 7.10
C ALA A 159 25.75 -9.22 5.66
N VAL A 160 26.45 -9.95 4.78
CA VAL A 160 26.04 -10.17 3.39
C VAL A 160 24.71 -10.94 3.34
N GLN A 161 24.61 -12.08 4.03
CA GLN A 161 23.38 -12.88 4.06
C GLN A 161 22.21 -12.11 4.65
N ILE A 162 22.43 -11.37 5.75
CA ILE A 162 21.40 -10.58 6.40
C ILE A 162 20.91 -9.46 5.47
N LYS A 163 21.83 -8.79 4.76
CA LYS A 163 21.48 -7.76 3.77
C LYS A 163 20.66 -8.33 2.62
N GLU A 164 21.02 -9.51 2.10
CA GLU A 164 20.23 -10.20 1.07
C GLU A 164 18.83 -10.54 1.56
N PHE A 165 18.70 -11.04 2.78
CA PHE A 165 17.39 -11.31 3.37
C PHE A 165 16.55 -10.04 3.54
N ILE A 166 17.12 -8.95 4.04
CA ILE A 166 16.45 -7.64 4.12
C ILE A 166 15.99 -7.19 2.73
N ASN A 167 16.84 -7.29 1.70
CA ASN A 167 16.51 -6.89 0.34
C ASN A 167 15.36 -7.71 -0.24
N LEU A 168 15.37 -9.03 -0.06
CA LEU A 168 14.29 -9.92 -0.47
C LEU A 168 12.95 -9.54 0.18
N ARG A 169 12.96 -9.35 1.51
CA ARG A 169 11.75 -8.92 2.25
C ARG A 169 11.18 -7.61 1.69
N ARG A 170 12.05 -6.64 1.42
CA ARG A 170 11.66 -5.33 0.85
C ARG A 170 11.13 -5.46 -0.57
N GLU A 171 11.73 -6.29 -1.39
CA GLU A 171 11.31 -6.50 -2.79
C GLU A 171 9.89 -7.08 -2.90
N ILE A 172 9.52 -7.95 -1.98
CA ILE A 172 8.16 -8.51 -1.92
C ILE A 172 7.23 -7.75 -0.99
N ASN A 173 7.62 -6.53 -0.55
CA ASN A 173 6.88 -5.64 0.35
C ASN A 173 6.47 -6.28 1.69
N LEU A 174 7.30 -7.15 2.24
CA LEU A 174 7.15 -7.56 3.63
C LEU A 174 7.50 -6.39 4.55
N PRO A 175 6.89 -6.31 5.74
CA PRO A 175 7.24 -5.29 6.72
C PRO A 175 8.73 -5.30 7.03
N ASP A 176 9.30 -4.10 7.19
CA ASP A 176 10.68 -3.95 7.60
C ASP A 176 10.88 -4.63 8.97
N ASP A 177 12.01 -5.31 9.12
CA ASP A 177 12.36 -6.03 10.34
C ASP A 177 13.54 -5.36 11.02
N GLN A 178 13.25 -4.67 12.13
CA GLN A 178 14.26 -3.93 12.87
C GLN A 178 15.33 -4.84 13.48
N ILE A 179 14.94 -6.04 13.91
CA ILE A 179 15.90 -7.01 14.49
C ILE A 179 16.93 -7.43 13.42
N LEU A 180 16.48 -7.70 12.20
CA LEU A 180 17.39 -8.01 11.09
C LEU A 180 18.29 -6.82 10.76
N LEU A 181 17.77 -5.59 10.79
CA LEU A 181 18.59 -4.39 10.53
C LEU A 181 19.63 -4.19 11.63
N ASP A 182 19.26 -4.34 12.90
CA ASP A 182 20.18 -4.23 14.03
C ASP A 182 21.27 -5.31 13.96
N ARG A 183 20.92 -6.54 13.57
CA ARG A 183 21.86 -7.64 13.35
C ARG A 183 22.78 -7.36 12.16
N TYR A 184 22.25 -6.83 11.05
CA TYR A 184 23.07 -6.41 9.91
C TYR A 184 24.16 -5.44 10.34
N VAL A 185 23.77 -4.39 11.06
CA VAL A 185 24.69 -3.35 11.53
C VAL A 185 25.71 -3.90 12.55
N ALA A 186 25.28 -4.78 13.44
CA ALA A 186 26.17 -5.42 14.41
C ALA A 186 27.24 -6.34 13.76
N ASN A 187 27.01 -6.80 12.54
CA ASN A 187 27.94 -7.64 11.77
C ASN A 187 28.80 -6.86 10.77
N LEU A 188 28.68 -5.52 10.73
CA LEU A 188 29.54 -4.66 9.91
C LEU A 188 30.92 -4.47 10.54
N ALA A 189 31.94 -4.36 9.72
CA ALA A 189 33.24 -3.88 10.18
C ALA A 189 33.17 -2.39 10.51
N VAL A 190 33.99 -1.91 11.44
CA VAL A 190 34.00 -0.49 11.85
C VAL A 190 34.20 0.45 10.65
N LYS A 191 35.06 0.08 9.70
CA LYS A 191 35.29 0.86 8.47
C LYS A 191 34.05 1.03 7.59
N ASP A 192 33.11 0.06 7.65
CA ASP A 192 31.89 0.09 6.84
C ASP A 192 30.89 1.15 7.38
N LEU A 193 31.04 1.55 8.65
CA LEU A 193 30.27 2.63 9.26
C LEU A 193 30.72 4.02 8.80
N ASP A 194 31.84 4.14 8.10
CA ASP A 194 32.31 5.35 7.44
C ASP A 194 32.05 5.33 5.93
N ASP A 195 31.51 4.21 5.40
CA ASP A 195 31.19 4.11 3.97
C ASP A 195 29.83 4.76 3.65
N TYR A 196 29.85 5.68 2.68
CA TYR A 196 28.66 6.44 2.25
C TYR A 196 27.50 5.53 1.83
N ASN A 197 27.80 4.50 1.00
CA ASN A 197 26.75 3.63 0.45
C ASN A 197 26.17 2.71 1.52
N THR A 198 26.98 2.26 2.47
CA THR A 198 26.54 1.45 3.60
C THR A 198 25.61 2.24 4.51
N ILE A 199 25.98 3.47 4.86
CA ILE A 199 25.11 4.33 5.69
C ILE A 199 23.85 4.74 4.96
N LEU A 200 23.94 5.08 3.66
CA LEU A 200 22.77 5.37 2.84
C LEU A 200 21.80 4.18 2.80
N TYR A 201 22.33 2.95 2.63
CA TYR A 201 21.54 1.73 2.65
C TYR A 201 20.80 1.55 3.99
N ILE A 202 21.50 1.75 5.12
CA ILE A 202 20.89 1.64 6.46
C ILE A 202 19.80 2.69 6.65
N LEU A 203 20.04 3.93 6.25
CA LEU A 203 19.03 5.00 6.28
C LEU A 203 17.80 4.65 5.42
N GLN A 204 18.02 4.14 4.22
CA GLN A 204 16.96 3.68 3.33
C GLN A 204 16.21 2.45 3.87
N ALA A 205 16.85 1.64 4.74
CA ALA A 205 16.18 0.57 5.46
C ALA A 205 15.25 1.08 6.56
N GLY A 206 15.40 2.33 6.99
CA GLY A 206 14.53 3.00 7.96
C GLY A 206 14.73 2.47 9.38
N PRO A 207 15.89 2.72 10.00
CA PRO A 207 16.13 2.36 11.40
C PRO A 207 15.10 3.03 12.32
N ILE A 208 14.82 2.42 13.45
CA ILE A 208 13.94 3.01 14.47
C ILE A 208 14.57 4.30 14.99
N ALA A 209 13.81 5.39 14.98
CA ALA A 209 14.26 6.70 15.45
C ALA A 209 14.76 6.61 16.92
N TYR A 210 15.97 7.07 17.13
CA TYR A 210 16.68 7.01 18.41
C TYR A 210 16.95 5.59 18.95
N GLY A 211 16.74 4.56 18.12
CA GLY A 211 17.11 3.17 18.43
C GLY A 211 18.62 2.92 18.30
N LYS A 212 19.06 1.68 18.57
CA LYS A 212 20.49 1.31 18.56
C LYS A 212 21.19 1.65 17.25
N THR A 213 20.66 1.12 16.14
CA THR A 213 21.19 1.37 14.79
C THR A 213 21.17 2.85 14.45
N TYR A 214 20.06 3.56 14.74
CA TYR A 214 19.96 5.00 14.51
C TYR A 214 21.08 5.76 15.24
N ASN A 215 21.22 5.55 16.54
CA ASN A 215 22.22 6.27 17.36
C ASN A 215 23.64 5.98 16.88
N LEU A 216 23.92 4.74 16.46
CA LEU A 216 25.25 4.37 15.98
C LEU A 216 25.60 5.12 14.68
N ILE A 217 24.71 5.11 13.67
CA ILE A 217 25.01 5.77 12.39
C ILE A 217 24.96 7.29 12.49
N PHE A 218 24.10 7.85 13.34
CA PHE A 218 24.01 9.30 13.58
C PHE A 218 25.16 9.85 14.45
N ALA A 219 26.02 9.00 15.03
CA ALA A 219 27.26 9.44 15.65
C ALA A 219 28.22 10.08 14.63
N ASN A 220 28.26 9.59 13.38
CA ASN A 220 29.01 10.21 12.29
C ASN A 220 28.21 11.33 11.62
N ARG A 221 28.04 12.47 12.33
CA ARG A 221 27.25 13.63 11.86
C ARG A 221 27.70 14.14 10.50
N LYS A 222 29.01 14.20 10.24
CA LYS A 222 29.55 14.71 8.98
C LYS A 222 29.08 13.87 7.78
N LEU A 223 29.05 12.56 7.93
CA LEU A 223 28.59 11.64 6.89
C LEU A 223 27.06 11.74 6.69
N ILE A 224 26.29 11.78 7.77
CA ILE A 224 24.84 11.97 7.72
C ILE A 224 24.49 13.28 7.02
N ASP A 225 25.11 14.40 7.42
CA ASP A 225 24.87 15.73 6.81
C ASP A 225 25.24 15.71 5.32
N SER A 226 26.34 15.03 4.94
CA SER A 226 26.74 14.85 3.55
C SER A 226 25.68 14.09 2.74
N ILE A 227 25.12 13.01 3.29
CA ILE A 227 24.05 12.23 2.65
C ILE A 227 22.80 13.10 2.46
N PHE A 228 22.32 13.75 3.53
CA PHE A 228 21.13 14.61 3.45
C PHE A 228 21.33 15.85 2.57
N LYS A 229 22.58 16.28 2.32
CA LYS A 229 22.89 17.37 1.40
C LYS A 229 22.96 16.92 -0.06
N LYS A 230 23.54 15.71 -0.32
CA LYS A 230 23.82 15.23 -1.69
C LYS A 230 22.67 14.45 -2.31
N GLU A 231 21.92 13.70 -1.50
CA GLU A 231 20.83 12.90 -2.03
C GLU A 231 19.67 13.76 -2.56
N PRO A 232 18.99 13.33 -3.63
CA PRO A 232 17.78 13.97 -4.15
C PRO A 232 16.71 14.12 -3.07
N LEU A 233 15.88 15.17 -3.18
CA LEU A 233 14.78 15.42 -2.23
C LEU A 233 13.87 14.19 -2.06
N ALA A 234 13.55 13.49 -3.15
CA ALA A 234 12.75 12.27 -3.11
C ALA A 234 13.36 11.18 -2.23
N THR A 235 14.69 10.94 -2.36
CA THR A 235 15.42 9.98 -1.51
C THR A 235 15.39 10.39 -0.05
N ARG A 236 15.66 11.66 0.25
CA ARG A 236 15.65 12.20 1.63
C ARG A 236 14.27 12.10 2.28
N THR A 237 13.22 12.42 1.51
CA THR A 237 11.83 12.30 1.96
C THR A 237 11.48 10.83 2.21
N ALA A 238 11.89 9.92 1.32
CA ALA A 238 11.64 8.49 1.49
C ALA A 238 12.34 7.92 2.74
N ILE A 239 13.58 8.34 3.01
CA ILE A 239 14.33 7.98 4.23
C ILE A 239 13.55 8.43 5.47
N ASN A 240 13.20 9.72 5.55
CA ASN A 240 12.50 10.27 6.70
C ASN A 240 11.13 9.57 6.92
N THR A 241 10.36 9.40 5.85
CA THR A 241 9.05 8.73 5.90
C THR A 241 9.20 7.29 6.42
N ARG A 242 10.23 6.57 5.98
CA ARG A 242 10.45 5.19 6.41
C ARG A 242 10.86 5.10 7.88
N ILE A 243 11.77 5.94 8.36
CA ILE A 243 12.15 6.01 9.78
C ILE A 243 10.91 6.30 10.65
N ILE A 244 10.11 7.30 10.28
CA ILE A 244 8.88 7.65 10.99
C ILE A 244 7.91 6.46 11.01
N THR A 245 7.61 5.90 9.83
CA THR A 245 6.63 4.82 9.70
C THR A 245 7.05 3.56 10.44
N ASN A 246 8.31 3.15 10.33
CA ASN A 246 8.81 1.95 11.02
C ASN A 246 8.75 2.13 12.53
N THR A 247 9.17 3.31 13.03
CA THR A 247 9.13 3.63 14.47
C THR A 247 7.70 3.63 14.99
N ARG A 248 6.78 4.32 14.31
CA ARG A 248 5.37 4.37 14.67
C ARG A 248 4.73 2.98 14.64
N ASN A 249 4.95 2.19 13.59
CA ASN A 249 4.35 0.87 13.47
C ASN A 249 4.83 -0.09 14.58
N LEU A 250 6.12 -0.02 14.93
CA LEU A 250 6.65 -0.79 16.04
C LEU A 250 6.09 -0.31 17.38
N ALA A 251 5.96 0.99 17.58
CA ALA A 251 5.33 1.59 18.76
C ALA A 251 3.86 1.11 18.90
N ILE A 252 3.09 1.12 17.82
CA ILE A 252 1.70 0.63 17.83
C ILE A 252 1.66 -0.87 18.16
N LYS A 253 2.50 -1.68 17.51
CA LYS A 253 2.57 -3.12 17.76
C LYS A 253 2.85 -3.44 19.22
N ASN A 254 3.76 -2.69 19.82
CA ASN A 254 4.20 -2.91 21.22
C ASN A 254 3.39 -2.10 22.23
N LYS A 255 2.47 -1.23 21.78
CA LYS A 255 1.75 -0.24 22.61
C LYS A 255 2.71 0.64 23.44
N ASP A 256 3.83 1.02 22.82
CA ASP A 256 4.91 1.80 23.44
C ASP A 256 4.76 3.29 23.13
N ALA A 257 4.26 4.04 24.12
CA ALA A 257 4.06 5.49 24.00
C ALA A 257 5.38 6.27 23.89
N VAL A 258 6.46 5.80 24.51
CA VAL A 258 7.78 6.47 24.46
C VAL A 258 8.36 6.35 23.03
N MET A 259 8.23 5.15 22.45
CA MET A 259 8.64 4.94 21.06
C MET A 259 7.75 5.75 20.09
N ALA A 260 6.45 5.89 20.35
CA ALA A 260 5.56 6.74 19.56
C ALA A 260 5.99 8.22 19.62
N GLN A 261 6.35 8.72 20.82
CA GLN A 261 6.92 10.05 20.99
C GLN A 261 8.26 10.21 20.25
N SER A 262 9.08 9.17 20.20
CA SER A 262 10.33 9.17 19.41
C SER A 262 10.03 9.34 17.93
N SER A 263 9.04 8.62 17.36
CA SER A 263 8.57 8.82 16.00
C SER A 263 8.09 10.24 15.74
N ALA A 264 7.23 10.77 16.60
CA ALA A 264 6.67 12.10 16.48
C ALA A 264 7.73 13.20 16.61
N ASN A 265 8.71 13.03 17.52
CA ASN A 265 9.83 13.96 17.67
C ASN A 265 10.75 13.98 16.45
N TYR A 266 11.04 12.79 15.89
CA TYR A 266 11.80 12.70 14.65
C TYR A 266 11.06 13.38 13.50
N ALA A 267 9.77 13.11 13.33
CA ALA A 267 8.92 13.73 12.32
C ALA A 267 8.89 15.26 12.47
N ARG A 268 8.75 15.77 13.70
CA ARG A 268 8.84 17.20 14.03
C ARG A 268 10.17 17.79 13.59
N ALA A 269 11.28 17.11 13.86
CA ALA A 269 12.62 17.59 13.53
C ALA A 269 12.87 17.73 12.01
N THR A 270 12.14 17.02 11.16
CA THR A 270 12.27 17.12 9.69
C THR A 270 11.84 18.49 9.14
N TRP A 271 11.08 19.29 9.89
CA TRP A 271 10.60 20.61 9.49
C TRP A 271 11.55 21.76 9.86
N ASN A 272 12.67 21.47 10.52
CA ASN A 272 13.71 22.40 10.89
C ASN A 272 13.14 23.69 11.56
N THR A 273 13.08 24.81 10.82
CA THR A 273 12.64 26.12 11.32
C THR A 273 11.14 26.40 11.16
N ASP A 274 10.37 25.55 10.46
CA ASP A 274 8.93 25.72 10.34
C ASP A 274 8.22 25.12 11.57
N TYR A 275 8.25 25.83 12.67
CA TYR A 275 7.67 25.39 13.95
C TYR A 275 6.19 25.05 13.87
N LYS A 276 5.41 25.76 13.03
CA LYS A 276 3.97 25.49 12.87
C LYS A 276 3.73 24.13 12.24
N LYS A 277 4.44 23.82 11.16
CA LYS A 277 4.38 22.49 10.54
C LYS A 277 4.96 21.41 11.44
N ALA A 278 6.04 21.72 12.14
CA ALA A 278 6.68 20.81 13.08
C ALA A 278 5.70 20.35 14.17
N TYR A 279 4.99 21.26 14.83
CA TYR A 279 4.00 20.91 15.84
C TYR A 279 2.78 20.21 15.26
N LYS A 280 2.30 20.63 14.08
CA LYS A 280 1.21 19.93 13.36
C LYS A 280 1.59 18.50 13.09
N THR A 281 2.82 18.24 12.61
CA THR A 281 3.30 16.89 12.28
C THR A 281 3.45 16.04 13.54
N TYR A 282 4.02 16.57 14.61
CA TYR A 282 4.10 15.87 15.90
C TYR A 282 2.73 15.39 16.39
N SER A 283 1.76 16.31 16.42
CA SER A 283 0.41 16.00 16.89
C SER A 283 -0.29 14.97 15.98
N ALA A 284 -0.10 15.08 14.66
CA ALA A 284 -0.65 14.10 13.71
C ALA A 284 -0.09 12.69 13.95
N GLU A 285 1.22 12.55 14.16
CA GLU A 285 1.86 11.27 14.45
C GLU A 285 1.35 10.66 15.77
N MET A 286 1.21 11.47 16.83
CA MET A 286 0.69 10.99 18.10
C MET A 286 -0.80 10.60 18.01
N LEU A 287 -1.62 11.32 17.24
CA LEU A 287 -3.02 10.97 17.02
C LEU A 287 -3.15 9.61 16.32
N ILE A 288 -2.31 9.32 15.31
CA ILE A 288 -2.27 8.02 14.66
C ILE A 288 -2.00 6.92 15.68
N TYR A 289 -1.02 7.13 16.55
CA TYR A 289 -0.66 6.18 17.60
C TYR A 289 -1.83 5.96 18.58
N TYR A 290 -2.34 7.03 19.21
CA TYR A 290 -3.40 6.93 20.21
C TYR A 290 -4.67 6.25 19.67
N ARG A 291 -5.05 6.60 18.44
CA ARG A 291 -6.17 5.95 17.75
C ARG A 291 -5.93 4.44 17.57
N ALA A 292 -4.76 4.07 17.08
CA ALA A 292 -4.42 2.68 16.78
C ALA A 292 -4.38 1.79 18.03
N VAL A 293 -3.86 2.31 19.16
CA VAL A 293 -3.80 1.56 20.43
C VAL A 293 -5.05 1.71 21.29
N LYS A 294 -6.07 2.47 20.79
CA LYS A 294 -7.32 2.79 21.49
C LYS A 294 -7.12 3.54 22.81
N ASP A 295 -6.09 4.37 22.89
CA ASP A 295 -5.93 5.35 23.99
C ASP A 295 -6.88 6.53 23.77
N THR A 296 -8.14 6.29 24.12
CA THR A 296 -9.23 7.23 23.84
C THR A 296 -9.09 8.55 24.58
N LEU A 297 -8.55 8.53 25.81
CA LEU A 297 -8.36 9.74 26.60
C LEU A 297 -7.39 10.71 25.90
N ASN A 298 -6.19 10.23 25.58
CA ASN A 298 -5.18 11.05 24.91
C ASN A 298 -5.59 11.41 23.49
N PHE A 299 -6.30 10.51 22.78
CA PHE A 299 -6.84 10.79 21.47
C PHE A 299 -7.82 11.96 21.49
N PHE A 300 -8.86 11.92 22.33
CA PHE A 300 -9.89 12.97 22.38
C PHE A 300 -9.32 14.33 22.78
N ASN A 301 -8.44 14.36 23.79
CA ASN A 301 -7.79 15.58 24.25
C ASN A 301 -6.93 16.23 23.16
N MET A 302 -6.12 15.43 22.48
CA MET A 302 -5.23 15.94 21.43
C MET A 302 -5.98 16.30 20.15
N ALA A 303 -6.93 15.44 19.71
CA ALA A 303 -7.73 15.67 18.50
C ALA A 303 -8.57 16.94 18.62
N GLY A 304 -9.17 17.19 19.79
CA GLY A 304 -9.94 18.40 20.05
C GLY A 304 -9.16 19.68 19.74
N ASN A 305 -7.92 19.75 20.20
CA ASN A 305 -7.07 20.91 19.94
C ASN A 305 -6.52 20.95 18.50
N TYR A 306 -6.11 19.79 17.98
CA TYR A 306 -5.49 19.66 16.66
C TYR A 306 -6.45 20.07 15.54
N TYR A 307 -7.67 19.53 15.53
CA TYR A 307 -8.63 19.82 14.46
C TYR A 307 -9.23 21.20 14.57
N ASP A 308 -9.43 21.73 15.78
CA ASP A 308 -9.86 23.13 15.97
C ASP A 308 -8.80 24.09 15.43
N GLN A 309 -7.52 23.86 15.75
CA GLN A 309 -6.43 24.73 15.34
C GLN A 309 -6.10 24.69 13.85
N TYR A 310 -6.11 23.48 13.26
CA TYR A 310 -5.55 23.29 11.93
C TYR A 310 -6.55 23.03 10.80
N TYR A 311 -7.83 22.80 11.13
CA TYR A 311 -8.85 22.47 10.14
C TYR A 311 -10.14 23.24 10.25
N LEU A 312 -10.67 23.47 11.45
CA LEU A 312 -12.00 24.08 11.66
C LEU A 312 -12.11 25.49 11.05
N ASN A 313 -11.07 26.30 11.21
CA ASN A 313 -11.04 27.69 10.80
C ASN A 313 -10.46 27.94 9.40
N ILE A 314 -10.23 26.89 8.61
CA ILE A 314 -9.81 27.05 7.21
C ILE A 314 -10.98 27.63 6.40
N SER A 315 -10.71 28.73 5.65
CA SER A 315 -11.73 29.30 4.77
C SER A 315 -12.13 28.33 3.65
N ALA A 316 -13.37 28.43 3.15
CA ALA A 316 -13.85 27.57 2.06
C ALA A 316 -12.96 27.66 0.81
N ASP A 317 -12.46 28.86 0.48
CA ASP A 317 -11.57 29.05 -0.67
C ASP A 317 -10.20 28.41 -0.45
N SER A 318 -9.66 28.48 0.75
CA SER A 318 -8.40 27.80 1.10
C SER A 318 -8.59 26.28 1.11
N ALA A 319 -9.71 25.79 1.63
CA ALA A 319 -10.05 24.36 1.61
C ALA A 319 -10.14 23.82 0.18
N ARG A 320 -10.80 24.54 -0.73
CA ARG A 320 -10.87 24.16 -2.16
C ARG A 320 -9.50 24.12 -2.82
N LYS A 321 -8.64 25.10 -2.53
CA LYS A 321 -7.24 25.12 -3.05
C LYS A 321 -6.41 23.94 -2.54
N LEU A 322 -6.58 23.57 -1.27
CA LEU A 322 -5.90 22.41 -0.68
C LEU A 322 -6.39 21.08 -1.27
N SER A 323 -7.65 21.01 -1.72
CA SER A 323 -8.22 19.83 -2.36
C SER A 323 -7.63 19.55 -3.75
N VAL A 324 -7.23 20.61 -4.47
CA VAL A 324 -6.68 20.54 -5.84
C VAL A 324 -5.19 20.16 -5.82
N TYR A 325 -4.49 20.41 -4.70
CA TYR A 325 -3.05 20.22 -4.57
C TYR A 325 -2.71 19.30 -3.39
N SER A 326 -2.79 18.00 -3.62
CA SER A 326 -2.01 17.03 -2.84
C SER A 326 -1.19 16.17 -3.80
N PRO A 327 -0.07 16.69 -4.32
CA PRO A 327 0.86 15.90 -5.14
C PRO A 327 1.56 14.79 -4.32
N GLU A 328 1.53 14.87 -2.99
CA GLU A 328 2.29 13.98 -2.11
C GLU A 328 1.77 12.53 -2.06
N ARG A 329 0.54 12.26 -2.53
CA ARG A 329 0.01 10.90 -2.62
C ARG A 329 0.21 10.20 -3.95
N ILE A 330 0.60 10.92 -4.99
CA ILE A 330 0.90 10.34 -6.31
C ILE A 330 2.23 9.57 -6.28
N ASN A 331 3.11 9.88 -5.34
CA ASN A 331 4.48 9.33 -5.27
C ASN A 331 4.64 8.03 -4.46
N LEU A 332 3.63 7.55 -3.75
CA LEU A 332 3.75 6.30 -2.98
C LEU A 332 3.60 5.02 -3.83
N SER A 333 3.12 5.15 -5.08
CA SER A 333 3.05 4.02 -6.02
C SER A 333 4.18 4.03 -7.08
N GLN A 334 4.97 5.09 -7.17
CA GLN A 334 6.15 5.13 -8.03
C GLN A 334 7.40 4.66 -7.25
N LYS A 335 7.46 3.37 -6.94
CA LYS A 335 8.76 2.73 -6.75
C LYS A 335 9.32 2.49 -8.15
N THR A 336 10.00 3.49 -8.69
CA THR A 336 10.84 3.34 -9.86
C THR A 336 11.83 2.23 -9.59
N LEU A 337 11.70 1.13 -10.33
CA LEU A 337 12.83 0.28 -10.63
C LEU A 337 13.85 1.20 -11.30
N ALA A 338 15.07 1.25 -10.76
CA ALA A 338 16.13 2.07 -11.28
C ALA A 338 16.25 1.89 -12.80
N PRO A 339 16.31 2.96 -13.59
CA PRO A 339 16.57 2.82 -15.01
C PRO A 339 17.99 2.31 -15.18
N GLU A 340 18.15 1.23 -15.89
CA GLU A 340 19.39 0.93 -16.57
C GLU A 340 19.77 2.15 -17.41
N LYS A 341 21.00 2.58 -17.29
CA LYS A 341 21.55 3.76 -18.00
C LYS A 341 21.35 3.59 -19.50
N ASP A 342 20.44 4.39 -20.05
CA ASP A 342 20.47 4.67 -21.48
C ASP A 342 19.98 6.11 -21.70
N ASN A 343 20.78 6.84 -22.48
CA ASN A 343 20.61 8.28 -22.74
C ASN A 343 19.42 8.55 -23.66
N SER A 344 18.33 9.07 -23.14
CA SER A 344 17.28 9.64 -23.97
C SER A 344 16.47 10.72 -23.28
N ALA A 345 16.16 11.76 -24.06
CA ALA A 345 15.58 13.01 -23.64
C ALA A 345 14.12 12.87 -23.16
N VAL A 346 13.79 13.55 -22.08
CA VAL A 346 12.43 13.70 -21.55
C VAL A 346 11.77 14.90 -22.21
N ILE A 347 10.62 14.68 -22.86
CA ILE A 347 9.75 15.75 -23.35
C ILE A 347 8.49 15.78 -22.47
N SER A 348 8.30 16.87 -21.72
CA SER A 348 7.09 17.09 -20.93
C SER A 348 6.05 17.89 -21.75
N LYS A 349 4.79 17.47 -21.70
CA LYS A 349 3.62 18.23 -22.20
C LYS A 349 2.68 18.62 -21.05
N PRO A 350 1.90 19.73 -21.22
CA PRO A 350 1.22 20.42 -20.11
C PRO A 350 0.03 19.71 -19.47
N ASN A 351 -0.29 18.48 -19.79
CA ASN A 351 -1.50 17.77 -19.30
C ASN A 351 -1.20 16.48 -18.54
N GLY A 352 -0.07 16.40 -17.82
CA GLY A 352 0.17 15.32 -16.85
C GLY A 352 0.40 13.92 -17.45
N VAL A 353 0.56 13.78 -18.76
CA VAL A 353 0.95 12.52 -19.41
C VAL A 353 2.42 12.62 -19.80
N VAL A 354 3.30 11.97 -19.06
CA VAL A 354 4.71 11.81 -19.41
C VAL A 354 4.83 10.61 -20.33
N THR A 355 5.06 10.85 -21.62
CA THR A 355 5.37 9.79 -22.58
C THR A 355 6.89 9.75 -22.77
N THR A 356 7.55 8.78 -22.13
CA THR A 356 8.94 8.43 -22.45
C THR A 356 8.95 7.49 -23.65
N LYS A 357 9.55 7.93 -24.74
CA LYS A 357 9.77 7.10 -25.91
C LYS A 357 10.99 6.22 -25.67
N HIS A 358 10.79 5.06 -25.06
CA HIS A 358 11.70 3.94 -25.14
C HIS A 358 11.01 2.76 -25.79
N THR A 359 11.72 2.08 -26.61
CA THR A 359 11.27 1.15 -27.64
C THR A 359 10.55 -0.10 -27.12
N ASN A 360 10.20 -0.24 -25.85
CA ASN A 360 9.49 -1.43 -25.36
C ASN A 360 8.72 -1.30 -24.03
N VAL A 361 8.60 -0.11 -23.44
CA VAL A 361 7.87 0.02 -22.17
C VAL A 361 6.94 1.23 -22.23
N VAL A 362 5.65 0.99 -22.29
CA VAL A 362 4.65 1.99 -21.95
C VAL A 362 4.19 1.65 -20.53
N VAL A 363 4.75 2.33 -19.54
CA VAL A 363 4.18 2.33 -18.19
C VAL A 363 3.02 3.28 -18.19
N THR A 364 1.81 2.78 -18.41
CA THR A 364 0.62 3.54 -18.10
C THR A 364 0.44 3.45 -16.59
N THR A 365 0.98 4.41 -15.89
CA THR A 365 0.57 4.67 -14.51
C THR A 365 -0.88 5.11 -14.60
N HIS A 366 -1.82 4.21 -14.33
CA HIS A 366 -3.13 4.66 -13.91
C HIS A 366 -2.90 5.39 -12.60
N VAL A 367 -2.89 6.71 -12.69
CA VAL A 367 -3.20 7.55 -11.55
C VAL A 367 -4.62 7.13 -11.18
N ILE A 368 -4.75 6.17 -10.25
CA ILE A 368 -5.96 6.12 -9.44
C ILE A 368 -5.98 7.54 -8.87
N LYS A 369 -6.85 8.40 -9.42
CA LYS A 369 -7.13 9.69 -8.79
C LYS A 369 -7.32 9.31 -7.34
N ALA A 370 -6.34 9.63 -6.50
CA ALA A 370 -6.53 9.56 -5.07
C ALA A 370 -7.86 10.26 -4.88
N SER A 371 -8.82 9.50 -4.32
CA SER A 371 -10.19 9.99 -4.16
C SER A 371 -10.09 11.47 -3.82
N PRO A 372 -10.81 12.38 -4.47
CA PRO A 372 -10.76 13.82 -4.18
C PRO A 372 -11.07 14.14 -2.71
N TYR A 373 -11.27 13.14 -1.89
CA TYR A 373 -11.82 13.08 -0.55
C TYR A 373 -10.83 13.22 0.62
N LEU A 374 -9.57 13.56 0.41
CA LEU A 374 -8.73 14.05 1.51
C LEU A 374 -8.73 15.58 1.55
N THR A 375 -9.92 16.10 1.46
CA THR A 375 -10.21 17.52 1.67
C THR A 375 -10.22 17.82 3.17
N VAL A 376 -10.19 19.10 3.51
CA VAL A 376 -10.43 19.58 4.88
C VAL A 376 -11.77 19.05 5.41
N ALA A 377 -12.79 18.98 4.55
CA ALA A 377 -14.12 18.44 4.88
C ALA A 377 -14.03 16.98 5.32
N THR A 378 -13.36 16.14 4.53
CA THR A 378 -13.18 14.72 4.89
C THR A 378 -12.37 14.54 6.17
N ALA A 379 -11.32 15.36 6.39
CA ALA A 379 -10.54 15.28 7.62
C ALA A 379 -11.39 15.59 8.87
N LEU A 380 -12.23 16.61 8.77
CA LEU A 380 -13.16 16.99 9.84
C LEU A 380 -14.24 15.92 10.07
N ASN A 381 -14.80 15.37 9.00
CA ASN A 381 -15.78 14.30 9.10
C ASN A 381 -15.19 13.02 9.71
N ASN A 382 -14.00 12.63 9.26
CA ASN A 382 -13.38 11.41 9.76
C ASN A 382 -13.04 11.48 11.25
N VAL A 383 -12.59 12.63 11.77
CA VAL A 383 -12.39 12.76 13.21
C VAL A 383 -13.70 12.81 13.98
N ALA A 384 -14.75 13.41 13.42
CA ALA A 384 -16.08 13.40 14.02
C ALA A 384 -16.62 11.96 14.14
N TRP A 385 -16.44 11.17 13.08
CA TRP A 385 -16.76 9.74 13.07
C TRP A 385 -15.89 8.93 14.06
N ASP A 386 -14.60 9.23 14.16
CA ASP A 386 -13.71 8.58 15.15
C ASP A 386 -14.20 8.82 16.58
N PHE A 387 -14.71 10.02 16.90
CA PHE A 387 -15.32 10.29 18.21
C PHE A 387 -16.54 9.42 18.46
N TYR A 388 -17.37 9.21 17.43
CA TYR A 388 -18.52 8.32 17.52
C TYR A 388 -18.10 6.87 17.72
N VAL A 389 -17.25 6.29 16.86
CA VAL A 389 -16.90 4.87 16.88
C VAL A 389 -16.01 4.49 18.08
N LEU A 390 -15.20 5.41 18.60
CA LEU A 390 -14.44 5.20 19.83
C LEU A 390 -15.32 5.28 21.09
N GLY A 391 -16.61 5.54 20.92
CA GLY A 391 -17.63 5.34 21.95
C GLY A 391 -17.67 6.42 23.03
N THR A 392 -17.25 7.66 22.75
CA THR A 392 -17.40 8.71 23.77
C THR A 392 -18.85 9.03 24.05
N HIS A 393 -19.19 9.15 25.34
CA HIS A 393 -20.45 9.70 25.83
C HIS A 393 -20.29 11.09 26.47
N ASN A 394 -19.08 11.63 26.44
CA ASN A 394 -18.82 12.97 26.95
C ASN A 394 -19.47 13.99 26.01
N ARG A 395 -20.43 14.76 26.58
CA ARG A 395 -21.20 15.74 25.83
C ARG A 395 -20.33 16.79 25.14
N THR A 396 -19.24 17.23 25.78
CA THR A 396 -18.30 18.20 25.21
C THR A 396 -17.58 17.64 23.98
N HIS A 397 -17.18 16.37 24.03
CA HIS A 397 -16.56 15.68 22.90
C HIS A 397 -17.54 15.54 21.74
N LEU A 398 -18.79 15.13 22.02
CA LEU A 398 -19.82 14.96 21.01
C LEU A 398 -20.21 16.30 20.36
N LEU A 399 -20.27 17.39 21.14
CA LEU A 399 -20.52 18.73 20.59
C LEU A 399 -19.38 19.20 19.70
N LYS A 400 -18.12 18.92 20.03
CA LYS A 400 -16.98 19.18 19.13
C LYS A 400 -17.10 18.39 17.83
N ALA A 401 -17.38 17.10 17.92
CA ALA A 401 -17.57 16.24 16.76
C ALA A 401 -18.74 16.74 15.86
N LEU A 402 -19.82 17.20 16.48
CA LEU A 402 -20.94 17.80 15.76
C LEU A 402 -20.52 19.08 15.01
N MET A 403 -19.74 19.97 15.65
CA MET A 403 -19.21 21.16 15.00
C MET A 403 -18.32 20.83 13.79
N TRP A 404 -17.47 19.85 13.92
CA TRP A 404 -16.60 19.40 12.80
C TRP A 404 -17.40 18.79 11.66
N SER A 405 -18.40 17.93 11.96
CA SER A 405 -19.27 17.34 10.96
C SER A 405 -20.11 18.41 10.24
N LYS A 406 -20.66 19.38 10.98
CA LYS A 406 -21.35 20.53 10.41
C LYS A 406 -20.43 21.34 9.48
N ARG A 407 -19.21 21.63 9.92
CA ARG A 407 -18.22 22.34 9.09
C ARG A 407 -17.84 21.54 7.83
N ALA A 408 -17.72 20.23 7.93
CA ALA A 408 -17.49 19.37 6.77
C ALA A 408 -18.59 19.51 5.73
N ILE A 409 -19.86 19.49 6.15
CA ILE A 409 -21.04 19.68 5.27
C ILE A 409 -21.05 21.09 4.63
N GLU A 410 -20.70 22.14 5.37
CA GLU A 410 -20.60 23.49 4.83
C GLU A 410 -19.54 23.63 3.73
N LEU A 411 -18.43 22.87 3.85
CA LEU A 411 -17.35 22.88 2.87
C LEU A 411 -17.65 22.03 1.64
N ASP A 412 -18.27 20.85 1.84
CA ASP A 412 -18.55 19.86 0.80
C ASP A 412 -19.78 19.01 1.21
N PRO A 413 -20.99 19.33 0.76
CA PRO A 413 -22.19 18.56 1.11
C PRO A 413 -22.14 17.16 0.52
N HIS A 414 -21.86 16.15 1.36
CA HIS A 414 -21.75 14.75 0.95
C HIS A 414 -22.58 13.85 1.87
N TYR A 415 -23.21 12.80 1.34
CA TYR A 415 -24.12 11.93 2.11
C TYR A 415 -23.45 11.35 3.37
N ALA A 416 -22.19 10.92 3.27
CA ALA A 416 -21.47 10.35 4.42
C ALA A 416 -21.23 11.37 5.55
N PHE A 417 -21.26 12.67 5.27
CA PHE A 417 -21.10 13.69 6.30
C PHE A 417 -22.42 13.95 7.04
N TYR A 418 -23.55 13.87 6.33
CA TYR A 418 -24.88 13.90 6.95
C TYR A 418 -25.12 12.66 7.80
N ASP A 419 -24.71 11.48 7.35
CA ASP A 419 -24.75 10.24 8.11
C ASP A 419 -23.96 10.33 9.42
N THR A 420 -22.70 10.78 9.36
CA THR A 420 -21.86 11.02 10.54
C THR A 420 -22.54 12.00 11.52
N MET A 421 -23.10 13.11 10.99
CA MET A 421 -23.78 14.11 11.81
C MET A 421 -25.02 13.53 12.47
N ALA A 422 -25.80 12.72 11.76
CA ALA A 422 -26.99 12.06 12.30
C ALA A 422 -26.67 11.13 13.47
N HIS A 423 -25.63 10.31 13.34
CA HIS A 423 -25.17 9.41 14.40
C HIS A 423 -24.72 10.16 15.66
N ILE A 424 -24.01 11.30 15.49
CA ILE A 424 -23.58 12.14 16.62
C ILE A 424 -24.79 12.79 17.30
N MET A 425 -25.74 13.31 16.52
CA MET A 425 -26.99 13.91 17.03
C MET A 425 -27.83 12.88 17.80
N TYR A 426 -27.94 11.66 17.25
CA TYR A 426 -28.62 10.57 17.92
C TYR A 426 -28.02 10.28 19.31
N ARG A 427 -26.68 10.18 19.42
CA ARG A 427 -25.98 9.97 20.69
C ARG A 427 -26.10 11.16 21.64
N LEU A 428 -26.32 12.36 21.13
CA LEU A 428 -26.63 13.56 21.93
C LEU A 428 -28.12 13.65 22.36
N ASN A 429 -28.93 12.68 21.94
CA ASN A 429 -30.39 12.64 22.15
C ASN A 429 -31.15 13.74 21.40
N PHE A 430 -30.63 14.22 20.27
CA PHE A 430 -31.33 15.10 19.32
C PHE A 430 -31.97 14.22 18.23
N LEU A 431 -33.03 13.49 18.62
CA LEU A 431 -33.56 12.40 17.79
C LEU A 431 -34.18 12.88 16.49
N ASP A 432 -35.02 13.95 16.53
CA ASP A 432 -35.66 14.47 15.33
C ASP A 432 -34.66 14.99 14.31
N GLU A 433 -33.65 15.72 14.78
CA GLU A 433 -32.54 16.21 13.94
C GLU A 433 -31.70 15.07 13.40
N ALA A 434 -31.48 14.01 14.17
CA ALA A 434 -30.76 12.81 13.73
C ALA A 434 -31.52 12.14 12.58
N PHE A 435 -32.84 11.91 12.74
CA PHE A 435 -33.66 11.29 11.68
C PHE A 435 -33.70 12.15 10.42
N PHE A 436 -33.84 13.48 10.58
CA PHE A 436 -33.82 14.41 9.45
C PHE A 436 -32.50 14.34 8.68
N ASN A 437 -31.37 14.36 9.39
CA ASN A 437 -30.05 14.32 8.73
C ASN A 437 -29.75 12.95 8.11
N GLN A 438 -30.21 11.87 8.73
CA GLN A 438 -30.07 10.53 8.13
C GLN A 438 -30.94 10.40 6.86
N GLN A 439 -32.15 10.94 6.86
CA GLN A 439 -32.97 11.00 5.64
C GLN A 439 -32.28 11.83 4.55
N ARG A 440 -31.67 12.97 4.94
CA ARG A 440 -30.91 13.82 4.00
C ARG A 440 -29.72 13.08 3.39
N ALA A 441 -29.01 12.26 4.18
CA ALA A 441 -27.95 11.39 3.66
C ALA A 441 -28.48 10.42 2.59
N ILE A 442 -29.63 9.79 2.84
CA ILE A 442 -30.28 8.88 1.90
C ILE A 442 -30.65 9.62 0.60
N ASP A 443 -31.26 10.79 0.69
CA ASP A 443 -31.72 11.57 -0.47
C ASP A 443 -30.52 11.95 -1.37
N ILE A 444 -29.43 12.42 -0.77
CA ILE A 444 -28.20 12.77 -1.51
C ILE A 444 -27.56 11.54 -2.15
N ALA A 445 -27.47 10.42 -1.42
CA ALA A 445 -26.92 9.18 -1.93
C ALA A 445 -27.75 8.61 -3.10
N MET A 446 -29.08 8.71 -3.03
CA MET A 446 -29.97 8.28 -4.12
C MET A 446 -29.90 9.19 -5.35
N ALA A 447 -29.61 10.48 -5.18
CA ALA A 447 -29.46 11.43 -6.26
C ALA A 447 -28.11 11.33 -7.00
N ALA A 448 -27.11 10.65 -6.42
CA ALA A 448 -25.78 10.48 -6.98
C ALA A 448 -25.67 9.12 -7.71
N PRO A 449 -25.60 9.10 -9.07
CA PRO A 449 -25.63 7.87 -9.87
C PRO A 449 -24.46 6.90 -9.57
N GLU A 450 -23.35 7.44 -9.09
CA GLU A 450 -22.15 6.67 -8.73
C GLU A 450 -22.26 5.98 -7.36
N THR A 451 -23.27 6.28 -6.55
CA THR A 451 -23.44 5.66 -5.23
C THR A 451 -23.94 4.22 -5.37
N PRO A 452 -23.23 3.22 -4.82
CA PRO A 452 -23.67 1.83 -4.87
C PRO A 452 -25.02 1.65 -4.16
N GLN A 453 -25.88 0.80 -4.71
CA GLN A 453 -27.19 0.49 -4.09
C GLN A 453 -27.04 -0.15 -2.70
N THR A 454 -25.94 -0.85 -2.45
CA THR A 454 -25.60 -1.40 -1.13
C THR A 454 -25.39 -0.30 -0.09
N GLU A 455 -24.83 0.83 -0.49
CA GLU A 455 -24.61 1.98 0.40
C GLU A 455 -25.94 2.66 0.74
N VAL A 456 -26.79 2.87 -0.26
CA VAL A 456 -28.15 3.40 -0.03
C VAL A 456 -28.95 2.50 0.90
N ALA A 457 -28.86 1.18 0.72
CA ALA A 457 -29.52 0.20 1.59
C ALA A 457 -28.99 0.29 3.04
N HIS A 458 -27.67 0.44 3.21
CA HIS A 458 -27.05 0.64 4.52
C HIS A 458 -27.57 1.90 5.22
N LEU A 459 -27.58 3.05 4.55
CA LEU A 459 -28.10 4.29 5.12
C LEU A 459 -29.58 4.18 5.56
N LYS A 460 -30.41 3.46 4.81
CA LYS A 460 -31.82 3.19 5.17
C LYS A 460 -31.94 2.29 6.39
N ASP A 461 -31.07 1.28 6.51
CA ASP A 461 -31.01 0.39 7.68
C ASP A 461 -30.60 1.17 8.94
N GLU A 462 -29.60 2.06 8.84
CA GLU A 462 -29.20 2.92 9.95
C GLU A 462 -30.34 3.87 10.39
N LEU A 463 -31.10 4.47 9.45
CA LEU A 463 -32.28 5.26 9.81
C LEU A 463 -33.33 4.43 10.55
N LYS A 464 -33.56 3.19 10.10
CA LYS A 464 -34.48 2.28 10.78
C LYS A 464 -34.01 1.98 12.20
N LYS A 465 -32.74 1.63 12.39
CA LYS A 465 -32.15 1.39 13.72
C LYS A 465 -32.27 2.60 14.64
N MET A 466 -32.06 3.81 14.11
CA MET A 466 -32.27 5.05 14.88
C MET A 466 -33.72 5.18 15.35
N LYS A 467 -34.69 4.94 14.46
CA LYS A 467 -36.14 5.03 14.81
C LYS A 467 -36.56 3.95 15.79
N ASP A 468 -35.99 2.77 15.69
CA ASP A 468 -36.24 1.63 16.58
C ASP A 468 -35.45 1.74 17.89
N LEU A 469 -34.68 2.82 18.10
CA LEU A 469 -33.81 3.05 19.27
C LEU A 469 -32.78 1.93 19.49
N MET A 470 -32.18 1.42 18.41
CA MET A 470 -31.27 0.28 18.41
C MET A 470 -29.82 0.65 18.09
N LEU A 471 -29.45 1.95 18.09
CA LEU A 471 -28.06 2.43 17.90
C LEU A 471 -27.37 2.79 19.21
#